data_c13a5b67c36a6b3dea3bd5202fdfcd23
#
_entry.id   c13a5b67c36a6b3dea3bd5202fdfcd23
#
_cell.length_a   1.000
_cell.length_b   1.000
_cell.length_c   1.000
_cell.angle_alpha   90.00
_cell.angle_beta   90.00
_cell.angle_gamma   90.00
#
_symmetry.space_group_name_H-M   'P 1'
#
loop_
_entity.id
_entity.type
_entity.pdbx_description
1 polymer ?
#
loop_
_entity_poly.entity_id
_entity_poly.type
_entity_poly.pdbx_seq_one_letter_code
_entity_poly.pdbx_strand_id
1 'polypeptide(L)'
;MSTITLGGSPIQTSGTLPAVGTVAPDFLLTKEDLSDVTLKAFEGKKKIVNIVPSLDTGVCAASARRFDHDVAALKDTVLLTVSCDLPFAMSRFCKAEGLENVISRTWDSCR
;
A
#
# COMPACT_ATOMS: atom_id res chain seq x y z
N MET A 1 -21.98 -2.39 0.39
CA MET A 1 -21.48 -1.06 -0.03
C MET A 1 -21.51 -0.11 1.15
N SER A 2 -20.54 0.77 1.23
CA SER A 2 -20.50 1.81 2.26
C SER A 2 -20.63 3.18 1.61
N THR A 3 -21.25 4.12 2.35
CA THR A 3 -21.32 5.51 1.93
C THR A 3 -20.16 6.27 2.57
N ILE A 4 -19.37 6.92 1.73
CA ILE A 4 -18.28 7.79 2.15
C ILE A 4 -18.41 9.12 1.45
N THR A 5 -17.49 10.05 1.69
CA THR A 5 -17.50 11.34 1.01
C THR A 5 -16.24 11.51 0.16
N LEU A 6 -16.39 12.19 -0.97
CA LEU A 6 -15.31 12.62 -1.83
C LEU A 6 -15.46 14.12 -2.04
N GLY A 7 -14.51 14.91 -1.52
CA GLY A 7 -14.61 16.36 -1.55
C GLY A 7 -15.87 16.89 -0.86
N GLY A 8 -16.35 16.19 0.16
CA GLY A 8 -17.59 16.55 0.88
C GLY A 8 -18.86 15.98 0.29
N SER A 9 -18.82 15.39 -0.90
CA SER A 9 -20.01 14.81 -1.57
C SER A 9 -20.11 13.32 -1.26
N PRO A 10 -21.33 12.81 -0.93
CA PRO A 10 -21.51 11.39 -0.67
C PRO A 10 -21.26 10.53 -1.91
N ILE A 11 -20.53 9.45 -1.75
CA ILE A 11 -20.33 8.43 -2.79
C ILE A 11 -20.46 7.04 -2.18
N GLN A 12 -20.68 6.04 -3.02
CA GLN A 12 -20.77 4.64 -2.62
C GLN A 12 -19.49 3.90 -2.96
N THR A 13 -19.04 3.03 -2.05
CA THR A 13 -17.92 2.13 -2.34
C THR A 13 -18.45 0.78 -2.83
N SER A 14 -17.57 0.01 -3.51
CA SER A 14 -17.92 -1.32 -4.00
C SER A 14 -18.01 -2.37 -2.90
N GLY A 15 -17.46 -2.10 -1.72
CA GLY A 15 -17.46 -3.02 -0.59
C GLY A 15 -17.51 -2.29 0.72
N THR A 16 -17.34 -3.03 1.81
CA THR A 16 -17.32 -2.50 3.18
C THR A 16 -15.99 -2.86 3.82
N LEU A 17 -15.41 -1.89 4.54
CA LEU A 17 -14.15 -2.13 5.25
C LEU A 17 -14.36 -3.17 6.37
N PRO A 18 -13.38 -4.07 6.58
CA PRO A 18 -13.41 -4.97 7.72
C PRO A 18 -13.41 -4.20 9.04
N ALA A 19 -14.05 -4.76 10.05
CA ALA A 19 -14.06 -4.15 11.38
C ALA A 19 -12.67 -4.21 12.02
N VAL A 20 -12.36 -3.21 12.85
CA VAL A 20 -11.12 -3.19 13.62
C VAL A 20 -11.08 -4.39 14.56
N GLY A 21 -9.94 -5.05 14.66
CA GLY A 21 -9.74 -6.22 15.51
C GLY A 21 -10.02 -7.55 14.82
N THR A 22 -10.50 -7.54 13.56
CA THR A 22 -10.69 -8.77 12.80
C THR A 22 -9.39 -9.14 12.05
N VAL A 23 -9.27 -10.41 11.67
CA VAL A 23 -8.15 -10.87 10.84
C VAL A 23 -8.27 -10.23 9.46
N ALA A 24 -7.18 -9.64 8.98
CA ALA A 24 -7.17 -9.03 7.66
C ALA A 24 -7.41 -10.08 6.58
N PRO A 25 -8.28 -9.79 5.58
CA PRO A 25 -8.44 -10.70 4.45
C PRO A 25 -7.14 -10.80 3.67
N ASP A 26 -6.89 -11.97 3.08
CA ASP A 26 -5.71 -12.17 2.24
C ASP A 26 -5.85 -11.35 0.96
N PHE A 27 -4.71 -11.10 0.32
CA PHE A 27 -4.67 -10.32 -0.91
C PHE A 27 -3.60 -10.86 -1.84
N LEU A 28 -3.68 -10.47 -3.11
CA LEU A 28 -2.71 -10.80 -4.13
C LEU A 28 -2.10 -9.50 -4.66
N LEU A 29 -0.80 -9.34 -4.49
CA LEU A 29 -0.06 -8.17 -4.93
C LEU A 29 1.06 -8.58 -5.86
N THR A 30 1.46 -7.68 -6.75
CA THR A 30 2.50 -7.94 -7.74
C THR A 30 3.78 -7.21 -7.39
N LYS A 31 4.89 -7.95 -7.39
CA LYS A 31 6.24 -7.43 -7.16
C LYS A 31 6.82 -6.83 -8.44
N GLU A 32 7.97 -6.15 -8.30
CA GLU A 32 8.65 -5.53 -9.44
C GLU A 32 9.14 -6.54 -10.49
N ASP A 33 9.35 -7.81 -10.10
CA ASP A 33 9.71 -8.88 -11.03
C ASP A 33 8.48 -9.56 -11.66
N LEU A 34 7.29 -9.00 -11.44
CA LEU A 34 5.99 -9.47 -11.91
C LEU A 34 5.51 -10.78 -11.27
N SER A 35 6.19 -11.27 -10.24
CA SER A 35 5.68 -12.38 -9.45
C SER A 35 4.64 -11.90 -8.43
N ASP A 36 3.76 -12.78 -8.02
CA ASP A 36 2.69 -12.46 -7.08
C ASP A 36 3.09 -12.81 -5.64
N VAL A 37 2.60 -12.02 -4.69
CA VAL A 37 2.78 -12.27 -3.25
C VAL A 37 1.45 -12.11 -2.52
N THR A 38 1.33 -12.85 -1.41
CA THR A 38 0.18 -12.77 -0.51
C THR A 38 0.65 -12.34 0.89
N LEU A 39 -0.29 -12.18 1.83
CA LEU A 39 0.03 -11.86 3.22
C LEU A 39 1.01 -12.83 3.86
N LYS A 40 1.02 -14.08 3.43
CA LYS A 40 1.90 -15.12 3.99
C LYS A 40 3.38 -14.79 3.85
N ALA A 41 3.75 -13.99 2.83
CA ALA A 41 5.14 -13.57 2.63
C ALA A 41 5.66 -12.72 3.78
N PHE A 42 4.78 -12.12 4.58
CA PHE A 42 5.12 -11.23 5.68
C PHE A 42 4.67 -11.80 7.03
N GLU A 43 4.44 -13.10 7.10
CA GLU A 43 4.00 -13.76 8.33
C GLU A 43 5.02 -13.56 9.45
N GLY A 44 4.53 -13.36 10.67
CA GLY A 44 5.37 -13.12 11.84
C GLY A 44 5.81 -11.67 12.03
N LYS A 45 5.46 -10.76 11.12
CA LYS A 45 5.80 -9.34 11.22
C LYS A 45 4.55 -8.49 11.34
N LYS A 46 4.67 -7.36 12.03
CA LYS A 46 3.64 -6.33 12.02
C LYS A 46 3.63 -5.64 10.66
N LYS A 47 2.45 -5.35 10.14
CA LYS A 47 2.28 -4.80 8.79
C LYS A 47 1.56 -3.47 8.85
N ILE A 48 2.17 -2.45 8.27
CA ILE A 48 1.51 -1.18 7.98
C ILE A 48 1.21 -1.18 6.49
N VAL A 49 -0.06 -1.13 6.13
CA VAL A 49 -0.48 -1.13 4.73
C VAL A 49 -0.95 0.28 4.37
N ASN A 50 -0.17 0.94 3.53
CA ASN A 50 -0.48 2.27 3.02
C ASN A 50 -1.02 2.14 1.60
N ILE A 51 -2.32 2.37 1.43
CA ILE A 51 -3.00 2.18 0.15
C ILE A 51 -3.24 3.56 -0.46
N VAL A 52 -2.71 3.76 -1.66
CA VAL A 52 -2.78 5.05 -2.36
C VAL A 52 -3.22 4.83 -3.81
N PRO A 53 -3.90 5.82 -4.42
CA PRO A 53 -4.28 5.71 -5.84
C PRO A 53 -3.06 5.64 -6.76
N SER A 54 -2.05 6.47 -6.50
CA SER A 54 -0.81 6.49 -7.27
C SER A 54 0.26 7.23 -6.51
N LEU A 55 1.50 6.75 -6.57
CA LEU A 55 2.66 7.46 -6.03
C LEU A 55 3.01 8.72 -6.82
N ASP A 56 2.41 8.91 -7.98
CA ASP A 56 2.60 10.09 -8.82
C ASP A 56 1.69 11.27 -8.42
N THR A 57 1.08 11.21 -7.25
CA THR A 57 0.30 12.32 -6.69
C THR A 57 1.04 12.92 -5.49
N GLY A 58 0.86 14.24 -5.27
CA GLY A 58 1.62 14.96 -4.25
C GLY A 58 1.44 14.42 -2.84
N VAL A 59 0.19 14.21 -2.41
CA VAL A 59 -0.12 13.70 -1.06
C VAL A 59 0.38 12.26 -0.89
N CYS A 60 0.19 11.41 -1.90
CA CYS A 60 0.60 10.01 -1.83
C CYS A 60 2.12 9.88 -1.77
N ALA A 61 2.84 10.69 -2.56
CA ALA A 61 4.30 10.73 -2.50
C ALA A 61 4.79 11.21 -1.13
N ALA A 62 4.15 12.24 -0.58
CA ALA A 62 4.51 12.75 0.75
C ALA A 62 4.26 11.71 1.85
N SER A 63 3.12 11.00 1.79
CA SER A 63 2.82 9.94 2.77
C SER A 63 3.81 8.80 2.67
N ALA A 64 4.20 8.39 1.47
CA ALA A 64 5.20 7.34 1.28
C ALA A 64 6.54 7.72 1.93
N ARG A 65 7.00 8.96 1.73
CA ARG A 65 8.22 9.47 2.34
C ARG A 65 8.14 9.49 3.86
N ARG A 66 7.02 9.96 4.41
CA ARG A 66 6.84 10.06 5.86
C ARG A 66 6.78 8.69 6.52
N PHE A 67 6.04 7.75 5.96
CA PHE A 67 5.98 6.38 6.48
C PHE A 67 7.33 5.68 6.38
N ASP A 68 8.06 5.88 5.29
CA ASP A 68 9.40 5.31 5.15
C ASP A 68 10.33 5.80 6.26
N HIS A 69 10.30 7.10 6.54
CA HIS A 69 11.09 7.70 7.61
C HIS A 69 10.71 7.12 8.98
N ASP A 70 9.41 7.05 9.27
CA ASP A 70 8.93 6.66 10.59
C ASP A 70 9.08 5.16 10.85
N VAL A 71 8.93 4.30 9.83
CA VAL A 71 9.02 2.85 10.00
C VAL A 71 10.45 2.40 10.30
N ALA A 72 11.44 3.17 9.93
CA ALA A 72 12.84 2.83 10.20
C ALA A 72 13.14 2.64 11.69
N ALA A 73 12.37 3.28 12.58
CA ALA A 73 12.52 3.18 14.03
C ALA A 73 11.73 2.00 14.63
N LEU A 74 10.92 1.30 13.85
CA LEU A 74 10.05 0.22 14.33
C LEU A 74 10.68 -1.13 14.06
N LYS A 75 10.68 -2.00 15.09
CA LYS A 75 11.21 -3.36 14.97
C LYS A 75 10.10 -4.31 14.51
N ASP A 76 10.49 -5.34 13.74
CA ASP A 76 9.59 -6.40 13.28
C ASP A 76 8.37 -5.87 12.56
N THR A 77 8.50 -4.73 11.89
CA THR A 77 7.42 -4.07 11.18
C THR A 77 7.82 -3.90 9.72
N VAL A 78 6.91 -4.24 8.81
CA VAL A 78 7.07 -3.99 7.37
C VAL A 78 6.06 -2.92 6.94
N LEU A 79 6.49 -2.07 6.01
CA LEU A 79 5.63 -1.07 5.40
C LEU A 79 5.32 -1.49 3.97
N LEU A 80 4.05 -1.78 3.71
CA LEU A 80 3.57 -2.15 2.38
C LEU A 80 2.85 -0.95 1.79
N THR A 81 3.38 -0.40 0.70
CA THR A 81 2.70 0.64 -0.06
C THR A 81 2.07 0.00 -1.28
N VAL A 82 0.75 0.07 -1.36
CA VAL A 82 -0.05 -0.57 -2.40
C VAL A 82 -0.70 0.50 -3.27
N SER A 83 -0.54 0.39 -4.57
CA SER A 83 -1.17 1.30 -5.52
C SER A 83 -1.53 0.57 -6.81
N CYS A 84 -2.19 1.28 -7.73
CA CYS A 84 -2.45 0.80 -9.08
C CYS A 84 -1.34 1.16 -10.07
N ASP A 85 -0.23 1.74 -9.60
CA ASP A 85 0.93 1.99 -10.46
C ASP A 85 1.53 0.67 -10.94
N LEU A 86 2.15 0.69 -12.11
CA LEU A 86 2.91 -0.45 -12.58
C LEU A 86 4.07 -0.74 -11.63
N PRO A 87 4.43 -2.02 -11.42
CA PRO A 87 5.51 -2.37 -10.49
C PRO A 87 6.82 -1.65 -10.81
N PHE A 88 7.12 -1.45 -12.10
CA PHE A 88 8.32 -0.76 -12.54
C PHE A 88 8.30 0.73 -12.17
N ALA A 89 7.12 1.37 -12.26
CA ALA A 89 6.96 2.77 -11.88
C ALA A 89 7.14 2.98 -10.38
N MET A 90 6.60 2.06 -9.56
CA MET A 90 6.78 2.09 -8.11
C MET A 90 8.25 1.93 -7.73
N SER A 91 8.93 0.99 -8.37
CA SER A 91 10.36 0.76 -8.14
C SER A 91 11.18 1.99 -8.48
N ARG A 92 10.88 2.63 -9.62
CA ARG A 92 11.56 3.87 -10.02
C ARG A 92 11.35 4.99 -9.01
N PHE A 93 10.11 5.16 -8.53
CA PHE A 93 9.79 6.17 -7.54
C PHE A 93 10.60 5.95 -6.25
N CYS A 94 10.60 4.73 -5.73
CA CYS A 94 11.33 4.42 -4.50
C CYS A 94 12.83 4.65 -4.64
N LYS A 95 13.42 4.29 -5.78
CA LYS A 95 14.85 4.53 -6.04
C LYS A 95 15.16 6.01 -6.17
N ALA A 96 14.33 6.77 -6.89
CA ALA A 96 14.53 8.20 -7.08
C ALA A 96 14.41 8.99 -5.78
N GLU A 97 13.53 8.56 -4.88
CA GLU A 97 13.30 9.23 -3.59
C GLU A 97 14.16 8.67 -2.45
N GLY A 98 14.95 7.64 -2.70
CA GLY A 98 15.79 7.02 -1.68
C GLY A 98 15.01 6.31 -0.59
N LEU A 99 13.84 5.75 -0.90
CA LEU A 99 12.99 5.03 0.06
C LEU A 99 13.48 3.60 0.21
N GLU A 100 14.11 3.28 1.33
CA GLU A 100 14.73 1.97 1.57
C GLU A 100 13.85 1.04 2.39
N ASN A 101 12.89 1.58 3.16
CA ASN A 101 12.06 0.81 4.09
C ASN A 101 10.68 0.47 3.53
N VAL A 102 10.33 1.03 2.37
CA VAL A 102 9.05 0.80 1.71
C VAL A 102 9.12 -0.46 0.88
N ILE A 103 8.15 -1.34 1.06
CA ILE A 103 7.93 -2.48 0.17
C ILE A 103 6.77 -2.09 -0.74
N SER A 104 7.09 -1.69 -1.97
CA SER A 104 6.07 -1.27 -2.94
C SER A 104 5.49 -2.46 -3.69
N ARG A 105 4.16 -2.46 -3.86
CA ARG A 105 3.45 -3.55 -4.52
C ARG A 105 2.28 -3.00 -5.33
N THR A 106 2.04 -3.59 -6.47
CA THR A 106 0.91 -3.23 -7.32
C THR A 106 -0.29 -4.11 -6.98
N TRP A 107 -1.46 -3.49 -6.88
CA TRP A 107 -2.71 -4.21 -6.68
C TRP A 107 -3.00 -5.08 -7.91
N ASP A 108 -3.24 -6.36 -7.71
CA ASP A 108 -3.35 -7.34 -8.80
C ASP A 108 -4.44 -6.97 -9.81
N SER A 109 -5.58 -6.52 -9.36
CA SER A 109 -6.70 -6.18 -10.24
C SER A 109 -6.45 -4.93 -11.09
N CYS A 110 -5.35 -4.21 -10.86
CA CYS A 110 -4.98 -3.02 -11.63
C CYS A 110 -4.04 -3.33 -12.81
N ARG A 111 -3.65 -4.60 -12.96
CA ARG A 111 -2.75 -5.02 -14.05
C ARG A 111 -3.45 -5.09 -15.39
#